data_5824ccb6be792fee39108cf65b25768e
#
_entry.id   5824ccb6be792fee39108cf65b25768e
#
_cell.length_a   1.000
_cell.length_b   1.000
_cell.length_c   1.000
_cell.angle_alpha   90.00
_cell.angle_beta   90.00
_cell.angle_gamma   90.00
#
_symmetry.space_group_name_H-M   'P 1'
#
loop_
_entity.id
_entity.type
_entity.pdbx_description
1 polymer ?
#
loop_
_entity_poly.entity_id
_entity_poly.type
_entity_poly.pdbx_seq_one_letter_code
_entity_poly.pdbx_strand_id
1 'polypeptide(L)'
;NHDFEEILMIDNNHGVFEFKRNGVQDYVLNKLKKKSEESIMNVLDLHGETVKDAINILDKFFHNSYRNNIEYIKIICGKGLNSKDSVPKIKLTTQAYIKKSLIVNAACSAKNKDGGVGVIKVKLKN
;
A
#
# COMPACT_ATOMS: atom_id res chain seq x y z
N ASN A 1 1.85 -19.29 -7.79
CA ASN A 1 2.90 -18.32 -8.05
C ASN A 1 3.73 -18.08 -6.80
N HIS A 2 5.03 -18.19 -6.94
CA HIS A 2 6.01 -18.00 -5.87
C HIS A 2 5.85 -16.71 -5.12
N ASP A 3 5.58 -15.62 -5.86
CA ASP A 3 5.55 -14.28 -5.27
C ASP A 3 4.43 -14.15 -4.24
N PHE A 4 3.27 -14.73 -4.51
CA PHE A 4 2.16 -14.66 -3.54
C PHE A 4 2.45 -15.49 -2.30
N GLU A 5 3.06 -16.65 -2.46
CA GLU A 5 3.40 -17.50 -1.32
C GLU A 5 4.43 -16.83 -0.42
N GLU A 6 5.45 -16.20 -1.00
CA GLU A 6 6.46 -15.47 -0.23
C GLU A 6 5.85 -14.31 0.51
N ILE A 7 4.97 -13.55 -0.13
CA ILE A 7 4.31 -12.41 0.51
C ILE A 7 3.41 -12.89 1.66
N LEU A 8 2.68 -13.99 1.46
CA LEU A 8 1.84 -14.56 2.52
C LEU A 8 2.67 -15.01 3.72
N MET A 9 3.83 -15.57 3.51
CA MET A 9 4.72 -16.00 4.59
C MET A 9 5.30 -14.82 5.35
N ILE A 10 5.58 -13.72 4.66
CA ILE A 10 6.10 -12.50 5.28
C ILE A 10 4.97 -11.76 6.02
N ASP A 11 3.78 -11.75 5.45
CA ASP A 11 2.63 -11.01 5.96
C ASP A 11 1.76 -11.91 6.84
N ASN A 12 2.37 -12.58 7.80
CA ASN A 12 1.63 -13.43 8.72
C ASN A 12 1.30 -12.73 10.05
N ASN A 13 1.46 -11.42 10.12
CA ASN A 13 1.25 -10.62 11.30
C ASN A 13 -0.14 -9.97 11.27
N HIS A 14 -1.18 -10.80 11.03
CA HIS A 14 -2.59 -10.38 10.92
C HIS A 14 -2.82 -9.38 9.80
N GLY A 15 -2.00 -9.45 8.76
CA GLY A 15 -2.14 -8.59 7.60
C GLY A 15 -1.55 -7.20 7.74
N VAL A 16 -0.90 -6.89 8.85
CA VAL A 16 -0.22 -5.60 9.04
C VAL A 16 0.99 -5.52 8.10
N PHE A 17 1.09 -4.42 7.37
CA PHE A 17 2.16 -4.20 6.42
C PHE A 17 3.00 -3.00 6.83
N GLU A 18 4.31 -3.14 6.77
CA GLU A 18 5.26 -2.04 6.96
C GLU A 18 6.40 -2.23 5.98
N PHE A 19 6.77 -1.13 5.31
CA PHE A 19 7.84 -1.15 4.33
C PHE A 19 8.61 0.15 4.39
N LYS A 20 9.93 0.04 4.31
CA LYS A 20 10.81 1.20 4.21
C LYS A 20 11.86 0.89 3.16
N ARG A 21 12.06 1.81 2.21
CA ARG A 21 13.07 1.64 1.17
C ARG A 21 14.46 1.65 1.80
N ASN A 22 15.34 0.79 1.28
CA ASN A 22 16.70 0.74 1.75
C ASN A 22 17.35 2.13 1.63
N GLY A 23 18.01 2.57 2.70
CA GLY A 23 18.61 3.89 2.76
C GLY A 23 17.73 5.01 3.29
N VAL A 24 16.42 4.76 3.41
CA VAL A 24 15.51 5.73 4.01
C VAL A 24 15.57 5.62 5.53
N GLN A 25 15.59 6.74 6.22
CA GLN A 25 15.71 6.74 7.67
C GLN A 25 14.41 6.31 8.36
N ASP A 26 14.54 5.71 9.53
CA ASP A 26 13.41 5.17 10.28
C ASP A 26 12.34 6.21 10.61
N TYR A 27 12.75 7.46 10.84
CA TYR A 27 11.78 8.50 11.19
C TYR A 27 10.75 8.74 10.08
N VAL A 28 11.10 8.46 8.83
CA VAL A 28 10.17 8.62 7.68
C VAL A 28 8.98 7.68 7.84
N LEU A 29 9.26 6.41 8.15
CA LEU A 29 8.20 5.43 8.38
C LEU A 29 7.42 5.76 9.66
N ASN A 30 8.10 6.13 10.72
CA ASN A 30 7.43 6.47 11.98
C ASN A 30 6.51 7.66 11.82
N LYS A 31 6.92 8.66 11.06
CA LYS A 31 6.08 9.81 10.76
C LYS A 31 4.85 9.41 9.95
N LEU A 32 5.04 8.53 8.97
CA LEU A 32 3.93 8.03 8.14
C LEU A 32 2.89 7.30 9.00
N LYS A 33 3.33 6.46 9.93
CA LYS A 33 2.43 5.72 10.82
C LYS A 33 1.53 6.65 11.62
N LYS A 34 2.03 7.82 11.97
CA LYS A 34 1.29 8.81 12.77
C LYS A 34 0.48 9.79 11.95
N LYS A 35 0.63 9.76 10.62
CA LYS A 35 -0.02 10.72 9.74
C LYS A 35 -1.52 10.63 9.84
N SER A 36 -2.17 11.79 9.99
CA SER A 36 -3.64 11.86 10.05
C SER A 36 -4.24 11.72 8.66
N GLU A 37 -5.52 11.35 8.60
CA GLU A 37 -6.24 11.24 7.33
C GLU A 37 -6.26 12.54 6.56
N GLU A 38 -6.37 13.68 7.24
CA GLU A 38 -6.40 14.99 6.59
C GLU A 38 -5.12 15.33 5.85
N SER A 39 -4.01 14.69 6.23
CA SER A 39 -2.71 14.91 5.59
C SER A 39 -2.50 14.06 4.35
N ILE A 40 -3.41 13.13 4.07
CA ILE A 40 -3.32 12.25 2.90
C ILE A 40 -4.00 12.98 1.74
N MET A 41 -3.22 13.35 0.74
CA MET A 41 -3.69 14.25 -0.32
C MET A 41 -4.39 13.53 -1.47
N ASN A 42 -4.14 12.24 -1.66
CA ASN A 42 -4.72 11.51 -2.77
C ASN A 42 -5.09 10.11 -2.33
N VAL A 43 -6.25 9.63 -2.79
CA VAL A 43 -6.81 8.35 -2.36
C VAL A 43 -7.19 7.52 -3.58
N LEU A 44 -6.81 6.24 -3.57
CA LEU A 44 -7.18 5.29 -4.60
C LEU A 44 -7.93 4.13 -3.97
N ASP A 45 -9.10 3.81 -4.51
CA ASP A 45 -9.89 2.67 -4.06
C ASP A 45 -9.81 1.57 -5.10
N LEU A 46 -9.24 0.43 -4.71
CA LEU A 46 -9.05 -0.73 -5.59
C LEU A 46 -9.98 -1.89 -5.29
N HIS A 47 -10.89 -1.74 -4.33
CA HIS A 47 -11.74 -2.87 -3.99
C HIS A 47 -12.60 -3.27 -5.21
N GLY A 48 -12.75 -4.57 -5.42
CA GLY A 48 -13.53 -5.06 -6.56
C GLY A 48 -12.79 -5.11 -7.89
N GLU A 49 -11.56 -4.58 -7.97
CA GLU A 49 -10.79 -4.64 -9.21
C GLU A 49 -10.13 -6.01 -9.39
N THR A 50 -9.86 -6.36 -10.65
CA THR A 50 -9.01 -7.53 -10.93
C THR A 50 -7.55 -7.19 -10.66
N VAL A 51 -6.72 -8.22 -10.48
CA VAL A 51 -5.27 -8.01 -10.28
C VAL A 51 -4.66 -7.26 -11.47
N LYS A 52 -5.03 -7.68 -12.70
CA LYS A 52 -4.51 -7.04 -13.91
C LYS A 52 -4.86 -5.55 -13.96
N ASP A 53 -6.12 -5.22 -13.70
CA ASP A 53 -6.56 -3.83 -13.72
C ASP A 53 -5.93 -3.04 -12.58
N ALA A 54 -5.81 -3.65 -11.40
CA ALA A 54 -5.20 -2.99 -10.26
C ALA A 54 -3.76 -2.54 -10.55
N ILE A 55 -2.97 -3.38 -11.21
CA ILE A 55 -1.58 -3.02 -11.54
C ILE A 55 -1.55 -1.78 -12.43
N ASN A 56 -2.39 -1.73 -13.46
CA ASN A 56 -2.45 -0.58 -14.36
C ASN A 56 -2.92 0.68 -13.64
N ILE A 57 -3.93 0.54 -12.79
CA ILE A 57 -4.48 1.66 -12.03
C ILE A 57 -3.44 2.20 -11.04
N LEU A 58 -2.74 1.30 -10.33
CA LEU A 58 -1.67 1.68 -9.40
C LEU A 58 -0.58 2.46 -10.11
N ASP A 59 -0.15 1.96 -11.27
CA ASP A 59 0.93 2.61 -12.02
C ASP A 59 0.57 4.04 -12.38
N LYS A 60 -0.62 4.25 -12.90
CA LYS A 60 -1.10 5.59 -13.27
C LYS A 60 -1.26 6.49 -12.05
N PHE A 61 -1.81 5.95 -10.97
CA PHE A 61 -2.06 6.71 -9.74
C PHE A 61 -0.75 7.17 -9.09
N PHE A 62 0.22 6.26 -8.98
CA PHE A 62 1.50 6.57 -8.36
C PHE A 62 2.28 7.60 -9.18
N HIS A 63 2.36 7.41 -10.49
CA HIS A 63 3.08 8.35 -11.37
C HIS A 63 2.42 9.72 -11.41
N ASN A 64 1.09 9.76 -11.46
CA ASN A 64 0.36 11.01 -11.47
C ASN A 64 0.56 11.76 -10.15
N SER A 65 0.49 11.06 -9.02
CA SER A 65 0.72 11.67 -7.71
C SER A 65 2.13 12.22 -7.60
N TYR A 66 3.10 11.44 -8.05
CA TYR A 66 4.51 11.85 -8.00
C TYR A 66 4.76 13.10 -8.85
N ARG A 67 4.23 13.14 -10.06
CA ARG A 67 4.40 14.30 -10.95
C ARG A 67 3.73 15.56 -10.41
N ASN A 68 2.71 15.41 -9.60
CA ASN A 68 2.02 16.54 -8.98
C ASN A 68 2.57 16.89 -7.60
N ASN A 69 3.73 16.33 -7.23
CA ASN A 69 4.42 16.59 -5.97
C ASN A 69 3.59 16.24 -4.73
N ILE A 70 2.75 15.23 -4.85
CA ILE A 70 1.96 14.73 -3.72
C ILE A 70 2.82 13.72 -2.96
N GLU A 71 3.09 14.01 -1.68
CA GLU A 71 3.96 13.16 -0.87
C GLU A 71 3.24 12.00 -0.21
N TYR A 72 1.99 12.18 0.19
CA TYR A 72 1.26 11.19 0.98
C TYR A 72 0.00 10.78 0.26
N ILE A 73 -0.10 9.48 -0.01
CA ILE A 73 -1.26 8.89 -0.68
C ILE A 73 -1.73 7.68 0.12
N LYS A 74 -2.94 7.21 -0.16
CA LYS A 74 -3.39 5.95 0.41
C LYS A 74 -4.15 5.13 -0.62
N ILE A 75 -4.07 3.82 -0.45
CA ILE A 75 -4.74 2.84 -1.31
C ILE A 75 -5.68 2.01 -0.46
N ILE A 76 -6.94 1.97 -0.84
CA ILE A 76 -7.95 1.12 -0.21
C ILE A 76 -7.97 -0.19 -0.98
N CYS A 77 -7.44 -1.25 -0.38
CA CYS A 77 -7.32 -2.57 -1.00
C CYS A 77 -8.47 -3.50 -0.62
N GLY A 78 -9.14 -3.19 0.48
CA GLY A 78 -10.03 -4.14 1.14
C GLY A 78 -9.23 -5.17 1.94
N LYS A 79 -9.93 -5.88 2.80
CA LYS A 79 -9.31 -6.88 3.70
C LYS A 79 -9.27 -8.27 3.11
N GLY A 80 -9.91 -8.49 1.95
CA GLY A 80 -9.96 -9.78 1.30
C GLY A 80 -10.89 -10.79 1.95
N LEU A 81 -11.81 -10.32 2.80
CA LEU A 81 -12.67 -11.21 3.58
C LEU A 81 -13.66 -12.00 2.72
N ASN A 82 -13.97 -11.50 1.53
CA ASN A 82 -14.95 -12.12 0.65
C ASN A 82 -14.33 -12.88 -0.52
N SER A 83 -13.01 -13.04 -0.55
CA SER A 83 -12.38 -13.79 -1.62
C SER A 83 -12.60 -15.29 -1.40
N LYS A 84 -12.87 -16.02 -2.50
CA LYS A 84 -13.21 -17.44 -2.45
C LYS A 84 -12.14 -18.30 -1.81
N ASP A 85 -10.89 -17.95 -2.03
CA ASP A 85 -9.74 -18.72 -1.56
C ASP A 85 -9.10 -18.08 -0.32
N SER A 86 -9.75 -17.08 0.25
CA SER A 86 -9.26 -16.33 1.41
C SER A 86 -7.90 -15.67 1.18
N VAL A 87 -7.49 -15.52 -0.07
CA VAL A 87 -6.25 -14.83 -0.44
C VAL A 87 -6.58 -13.38 -0.78
N PRO A 88 -6.02 -12.41 -0.06
CA PRO A 88 -6.29 -10.99 -0.33
C PRO A 88 -5.45 -10.51 -1.52
N LYS A 89 -5.83 -10.90 -2.71
CA LYS A 89 -5.02 -10.72 -3.93
C LYS A 89 -4.72 -9.25 -4.24
N ILE A 90 -5.69 -8.36 -4.09
CA ILE A 90 -5.49 -6.94 -4.39
C ILE A 90 -4.52 -6.33 -3.38
N LYS A 91 -4.64 -6.68 -2.11
CA LYS A 91 -3.71 -6.21 -1.08
C LYS A 91 -2.28 -6.68 -1.36
N LEU A 92 -2.12 -7.96 -1.69
CA LEU A 92 -0.80 -8.53 -1.99
C LEU A 92 -0.21 -7.89 -3.26
N THR A 93 -1.04 -7.67 -4.28
CA THR A 93 -0.62 -6.98 -5.50
C THR A 93 -0.12 -5.57 -5.20
N THR A 94 -0.86 -4.84 -4.36
CA THR A 94 -0.48 -3.48 -3.95
C THR A 94 0.84 -3.48 -3.19
N GLN A 95 1.01 -4.42 -2.26
CA GLN A 95 2.27 -4.54 -1.50
C GLN A 95 3.45 -4.82 -2.44
N ALA A 96 3.26 -5.75 -3.39
CA ALA A 96 4.32 -6.07 -4.35
C ALA A 96 4.66 -4.86 -5.23
N TYR A 97 3.65 -4.13 -5.68
CA TYR A 97 3.86 -2.92 -6.47
C TYR A 97 4.69 -1.89 -5.67
N ILE A 98 4.32 -1.67 -4.43
CA ILE A 98 5.01 -0.71 -3.55
C ILE A 98 6.48 -1.07 -3.39
N LYS A 99 6.77 -2.34 -3.14
CA LYS A 99 8.15 -2.81 -2.94
C LYS A 99 9.01 -2.61 -4.18
N LYS A 100 8.43 -2.72 -5.37
CA LYS A 100 9.15 -2.57 -6.64
C LYS A 100 9.24 -1.13 -7.12
N SER A 101 8.39 -0.25 -6.62
CA SER A 101 8.32 1.14 -7.10
C SER A 101 9.52 1.94 -6.64
N LEU A 102 10.19 2.61 -7.58
CA LEU A 102 11.36 3.44 -7.28
C LEU A 102 10.98 4.79 -6.66
N ILE A 103 9.70 5.14 -6.68
CA ILE A 103 9.24 6.44 -6.15
C ILE A 103 8.65 6.35 -4.75
N VAL A 104 8.67 5.17 -4.13
CA VAL A 104 8.14 4.97 -2.77
C VAL A 104 9.27 5.00 -1.76
N ASN A 105 9.14 5.83 -0.72
CA ASN A 105 10.08 5.83 0.39
C ASN A 105 9.65 4.89 1.52
N ALA A 106 8.36 4.89 1.83
CA ALA A 106 7.84 4.06 2.92
C ALA A 106 6.36 3.80 2.72
N ALA A 107 5.86 2.75 3.35
CA ALA A 107 4.44 2.41 3.33
C ALA A 107 4.07 1.63 4.59
N CYS A 108 2.82 1.74 5.01
CA CYS A 108 2.33 0.99 6.16
C CYS A 108 0.82 0.88 6.13
N SER A 109 0.30 -0.14 6.82
CA SER A 109 -1.14 -0.25 7.04
C SER A 109 -1.65 0.95 7.82
N ALA A 110 -2.89 1.35 7.55
CA ALA A 110 -3.54 2.44 8.29
C ALA A 110 -3.84 2.01 9.72
N LYS A 111 -4.14 3.00 10.57
CA LYS A 111 -4.64 2.74 11.93
C LYS A 111 -6.00 2.03 11.84
N ASN A 112 -6.35 1.26 12.87
CA ASN A 112 -7.61 0.53 12.87
C ASN A 112 -8.82 1.43 12.63
N LYS A 113 -8.81 2.62 13.21
CA LYS A 113 -9.91 3.59 13.03
C LYS A 113 -9.99 4.14 11.61
N ASP A 114 -8.93 4.01 10.82
CA ASP A 114 -8.81 4.60 9.47
C ASP A 114 -8.83 3.53 8.38
N GLY A 115 -9.30 2.33 8.69
CA GLY A 115 -9.41 1.25 7.73
C GLY A 115 -8.52 0.05 8.01
N GLY A 116 -7.56 0.20 8.91
CA GLY A 116 -6.71 -0.91 9.35
C GLY A 116 -5.95 -1.57 8.22
N VAL A 117 -5.96 -2.91 8.24
CA VAL A 117 -5.17 -3.71 7.29
C VAL A 117 -5.72 -3.68 5.86
N GLY A 118 -6.91 -3.13 5.67
CA GLY A 118 -7.48 -2.96 4.32
C GLY A 118 -7.03 -1.70 3.61
N VAL A 119 -6.23 -0.86 4.26
CA VAL A 119 -5.77 0.43 3.72
C VAL A 119 -4.27 0.55 3.91
N ILE A 120 -3.56 0.97 2.86
CA ILE A 120 -2.12 1.19 2.91
C ILE A 120 -1.83 2.67 2.68
N LYS A 121 -1.10 3.28 3.63
CA LYS A 121 -0.59 4.65 3.48
C LYS A 121 0.80 4.59 2.86
N VAL A 122 1.12 5.54 1.99
CA VAL A 122 2.38 5.55 1.26
C VAL A 122 2.99 6.94 1.31
N LYS A 123 4.30 7.00 1.59
CA LYS A 123 5.11 8.21 1.46
C LYS A 123 5.90 8.11 0.16
N LEU A 124 5.63 8.99 -0.78
CA LEU A 124 6.37 9.06 -2.03
C LEU A 124 7.62 9.93 -1.88
N LYS A 125 8.58 9.73 -2.78
CA LYS A 125 9.73 10.64 -2.90
C LYS A 125 9.23 12.03 -3.28
N ASN A 126 9.99 13.04 -2.88
CA ASN A 126 9.71 14.42 -3.28
C ASN A 126 10.89 15.03 -4.01
#